data_e6bb83f58ae19b7705140532ef155601
#
_entry.id   e6bb83f58ae19b7705140532ef155601
#
_cell.length_a   1.000
_cell.length_b   1.000
_cell.length_c   1.000
_cell.angle_alpha   90.00
_cell.angle_beta   90.00
_cell.angle_gamma   90.00
#
_symmetry.space_group_name_H-M   'P 1'
#
loop_
_entity.id
_entity.type
_entity.pdbx_description
1 polymer ?
#
loop_
_entity_poly.entity_id
_entity_poly.type
_entity_poly.pdbx_seq_one_letter_code
_entity_poly.pdbx_strand_id
1 'polypeptide(L)'
;YFRFDVKDSPKGYLYRTNFSVAGVEDQGAGYIRYEAATKLFEEKGSEFTPGWILDNPARSFYHGLMKRDLKDLSDRQLGEGYVISQDYIPRYTTVSSIVFEGVNPGEDPANTVLWSAIGYAPCSYAIPVWVGAGDEIPACLSSKDKALAPANEFAMDLKGIVFPITRGNGNKYLDYLTLRRDILPAIVKAEDKEIAEGEKLNKSFITEGFNIEKVRKFNAKADKRFEAFREKMQKILEK
;
A
#
# COMPACT_ATOMS: atom_id res chain seq x y z
N TYR A 1 -30.10 -2.19 -4.00
CA TYR A 1 -28.84 -1.47 -3.73
C TYR A 1 -28.91 -0.94 -2.30
N PHE A 2 -27.92 -1.31 -1.48
CA PHE A 2 -27.72 -0.72 -0.16
C PHE A 2 -26.75 0.46 -0.30
N ARG A 3 -27.15 1.64 0.11
CA ARG A 3 -26.30 2.83 0.17
C ARG A 3 -25.87 3.02 1.62
N PHE A 4 -24.55 3.06 1.83
CA PHE A 4 -23.97 3.43 3.11
C PHE A 4 -23.31 4.80 2.96
N ASP A 5 -23.64 5.72 3.83
CA ASP A 5 -23.02 7.04 3.90
C ASP A 5 -22.07 7.07 5.12
N VAL A 6 -20.89 7.66 4.96
CA VAL A 6 -19.91 7.76 6.05
C VAL A 6 -20.48 8.53 7.24
N LYS A 7 -21.30 9.55 7.01
CA LYS A 7 -21.99 10.30 8.08
C LYS A 7 -22.92 9.43 8.94
N ASP A 8 -23.41 8.33 8.41
CA ASP A 8 -24.28 7.39 9.11
C ASP A 8 -23.47 6.32 9.87
N SER A 9 -22.14 6.33 9.74
CA SER A 9 -21.26 5.44 10.48
C SER A 9 -21.00 6.00 11.88
N PRO A 10 -21.27 5.23 12.96
CA PRO A 10 -20.97 5.66 14.33
C PRO A 10 -19.49 5.97 14.57
N LYS A 11 -18.61 5.41 13.76
CA LYS A 11 -17.15 5.55 13.86
C LYS A 11 -16.59 6.65 12.95
N GLY A 12 -17.41 7.29 12.09
CA GLY A 12 -16.96 8.31 11.13
C GLY A 12 -16.14 7.76 9.95
N TYR A 13 -16.05 6.43 9.79
CA TYR A 13 -15.39 5.78 8.66
C TYR A 13 -16.06 4.47 8.29
N LEU A 14 -15.81 4.01 7.07
CA LEU A 14 -16.30 2.72 6.55
C LEU A 14 -15.14 1.95 5.92
N TYR A 15 -15.14 0.64 6.10
CA TYR A 15 -14.27 -0.28 5.36
C TYR A 15 -15.11 -1.40 4.75
N ARG A 16 -14.65 -1.93 3.63
CA ARG A 16 -15.34 -2.99 2.90
C ARG A 16 -14.31 -3.94 2.29
N THR A 17 -14.72 -5.19 2.20
CA THR A 17 -14.04 -6.21 1.40
C THR A 17 -15.04 -6.80 0.42
N ASN A 18 -14.72 -7.85 -0.27
CA ASN A 18 -15.58 -8.42 -1.32
C ASN A 18 -16.50 -9.55 -0.83
N PHE A 19 -16.98 -9.49 0.41
CA PHE A 19 -18.09 -10.31 0.88
C PHE A 19 -19.39 -9.50 1.00
N SER A 20 -20.53 -10.18 1.04
CA SER A 20 -21.83 -9.50 1.19
C SER A 20 -22.06 -9.12 2.65
N VAL A 21 -22.15 -7.83 2.94
CA VAL A 21 -22.53 -7.32 4.28
C VAL A 21 -24.03 -7.37 4.55
N ALA A 22 -24.83 -7.67 3.53
CA ALA A 22 -26.29 -7.79 3.61
C ALA A 22 -26.77 -9.25 3.52
N GLY A 23 -25.85 -10.19 3.40
CA GLY A 23 -26.14 -11.62 3.30
C GLY A 23 -25.79 -12.35 4.59
N VAL A 24 -25.51 -13.63 4.44
CA VAL A 24 -25.06 -14.50 5.55
C VAL A 24 -23.61 -14.14 5.90
N GLU A 25 -23.34 -13.95 7.18
CA GLU A 25 -21.98 -13.78 7.69
C GLU A 25 -21.10 -14.94 7.24
N ASP A 26 -19.78 -14.70 7.12
CA ASP A 26 -18.73 -15.61 6.71
C ASP A 26 -18.83 -16.22 5.29
N GLN A 27 -19.87 -15.90 4.56
CA GLN A 27 -20.01 -16.34 3.18
C GLN A 27 -19.44 -15.31 2.21
N GLY A 28 -18.30 -15.57 1.72
CA GLY A 28 -17.66 -14.76 0.70
C GLY A 28 -16.18 -14.57 0.94
N ALA A 29 -15.47 -14.43 -0.15
CA ALA A 29 -14.01 -14.45 -0.21
C ALA A 29 -13.31 -13.34 0.60
N GLY A 30 -14.04 -12.41 1.17
CA GLY A 30 -13.49 -11.26 1.85
C GLY A 30 -13.69 -11.20 3.37
N TYR A 31 -14.44 -12.13 3.95
CA TYR A 31 -14.82 -12.08 5.37
C TYR A 31 -13.59 -12.04 6.31
N ILE A 32 -12.63 -12.95 6.14
CA ILE A 32 -11.43 -13.00 6.99
C ILE A 32 -10.63 -11.70 6.93
N ARG A 33 -10.53 -11.09 5.73
CA ARG A 33 -9.86 -9.81 5.52
C ARG A 33 -10.67 -8.63 6.07
N TYR A 34 -12.00 -8.73 6.07
CA TYR A 34 -12.86 -7.76 6.72
C TYR A 34 -12.64 -7.75 8.24
N GLU A 35 -12.59 -8.93 8.87
CA GLU A 35 -12.24 -9.08 10.29
C GLU A 35 -10.85 -8.53 10.62
N ALA A 36 -9.88 -8.74 9.72
CA ALA A 36 -8.56 -8.16 9.88
C ALA A 36 -8.59 -6.61 9.80
N ALA A 37 -9.33 -6.05 8.85
CA ALA A 37 -9.51 -4.62 8.73
C ALA A 37 -10.23 -4.04 9.97
N THR A 38 -11.29 -4.72 10.43
CA THR A 38 -12.02 -4.34 11.66
C THR A 38 -11.07 -4.14 12.83
N LYS A 39 -10.24 -5.14 13.11
CA LYS A 39 -9.27 -5.06 14.19
C LYS A 39 -8.31 -3.88 14.03
N LEU A 40 -7.69 -3.73 12.85
CA LEU A 40 -6.70 -2.68 12.62
C LEU A 40 -7.28 -1.27 12.80
N PHE A 41 -8.46 -1.02 12.22
CA PHE A 41 -9.10 0.28 12.30
C PHE A 41 -9.66 0.58 13.68
N GLU A 42 -10.18 -0.41 14.41
CA GLU A 42 -10.66 -0.25 15.78
C GLU A 42 -9.53 0.05 16.77
N GLU A 43 -8.38 -0.59 16.62
CA GLU A 43 -7.21 -0.33 17.45
C GLU A 43 -6.59 1.04 17.19
N LYS A 44 -6.61 1.50 15.95
CA LYS A 44 -6.09 2.83 15.57
C LYS A 44 -7.02 3.97 16.01
N GLY A 45 -8.33 3.74 16.02
CA GLY A 45 -9.32 4.76 16.35
C GLY A 45 -9.74 5.60 15.15
N SER A 46 -9.51 6.91 15.15
CA SER A 46 -10.07 7.84 14.15
C SER A 46 -9.06 8.64 13.33
N GLU A 47 -7.81 8.67 13.73
CA GLU A 47 -6.80 9.49 13.05
C GLU A 47 -5.96 8.62 12.11
N PHE A 48 -6.35 8.58 10.84
CA PHE A 48 -5.66 7.83 9.79
C PHE A 48 -4.78 8.78 8.97
N THR A 49 -3.49 8.47 8.90
CA THR A 49 -2.58 9.12 7.95
C THR A 49 -2.35 8.24 6.74
N PRO A 50 -1.96 8.78 5.58
CA PRO A 50 -1.61 7.98 4.41
C PRO A 50 -0.54 6.93 4.73
N GLY A 51 0.51 7.32 5.44
CA GLY A 51 1.57 6.40 5.86
C GLY A 51 1.03 5.25 6.73
N TRP A 52 0.17 5.56 7.71
CA TRP A 52 -0.43 4.51 8.53
C TRP A 52 -1.26 3.51 7.71
N ILE A 53 -2.04 3.99 6.73
CA ILE A 53 -2.86 3.11 5.87
C ILE A 53 -1.97 2.24 5.00
N LEU A 54 -0.89 2.78 4.45
CA LEU A 54 0.07 2.02 3.65
C LEU A 54 0.79 0.96 4.48
N ASP A 55 1.27 1.30 5.68
CA ASP A 55 2.05 0.39 6.53
C ASP A 55 1.21 -0.66 7.25
N ASN A 56 -0.02 -0.33 7.60
CA ASN A 56 -0.84 -1.23 8.39
C ASN A 56 -1.87 -1.96 7.53
N PRO A 57 -3.01 -1.39 7.08
CA PRO A 57 -3.96 -2.18 6.30
C PRO A 57 -3.37 -2.77 5.02
N ALA A 58 -2.64 -1.96 4.23
CA ALA A 58 -2.16 -2.40 2.92
C ALA A 58 -1.06 -3.49 2.98
N ARG A 59 -0.34 -3.58 4.10
CA ARG A 59 0.78 -4.51 4.31
C ARG A 59 0.57 -5.45 5.50
N SER A 60 -0.63 -5.51 6.06
CA SER A 60 -0.93 -6.36 7.22
C SER A 60 -1.05 -7.82 6.86
N PHE A 61 -0.38 -8.65 7.61
CA PHE A 61 -0.52 -10.11 7.60
C PHE A 61 -1.23 -10.61 8.86
N TYR A 62 -2.16 -9.82 9.38
CA TYR A 62 -3.07 -10.26 10.42
C TYR A 62 -4.19 -11.13 9.82
N HIS A 63 -4.40 -12.31 10.37
CA HIS A 63 -5.44 -13.24 9.94
C HIS A 63 -6.69 -13.05 10.80
N GLY A 64 -7.76 -12.50 10.22
CA GLY A 64 -8.97 -12.13 10.97
C GLY A 64 -9.64 -13.27 11.73
N LEU A 65 -9.69 -14.46 11.14
CA LEU A 65 -10.29 -15.63 11.80
C LEU A 65 -9.37 -16.25 12.87
N MET A 66 -8.08 -16.40 12.56
CA MET A 66 -7.11 -16.98 13.51
C MET A 66 -6.69 -16.00 14.62
N LYS A 67 -7.07 -14.73 14.49
CA LYS A 67 -6.70 -13.62 15.42
C LYS A 67 -5.20 -13.55 15.68
N ARG A 68 -4.39 -13.69 14.62
CA ARG A 68 -2.93 -13.82 14.70
C ARG A 68 -2.26 -13.06 13.54
N ASP A 69 -1.21 -12.30 13.87
CA ASP A 69 -0.37 -11.64 12.88
C ASP A 69 0.90 -12.47 12.63
N LEU A 70 1.30 -12.62 11.37
CA LEU A 70 2.53 -13.32 11.03
C LEU A 70 3.78 -12.60 11.57
N LYS A 71 3.74 -11.27 11.74
CA LYS A 71 4.86 -10.51 12.29
C LYS A 71 5.21 -10.87 13.73
N ASP A 72 4.20 -11.34 14.51
CA ASP A 72 4.35 -11.71 15.92
C ASP A 72 4.91 -13.12 16.11
N LEU A 73 5.04 -13.87 15.01
CA LEU A 73 5.58 -15.22 15.05
C LEU A 73 7.11 -15.20 15.00
N SER A 74 7.73 -16.02 15.88
CA SER A 74 9.17 -16.31 15.75
C SER A 74 9.45 -17.11 14.47
N ASP A 75 10.69 -17.10 14.00
CA ASP A 75 11.10 -17.89 12.84
C ASP A 75 10.81 -19.39 13.04
N ARG A 76 11.01 -19.91 14.27
CA ARG A 76 10.69 -21.29 14.62
C ARG A 76 9.19 -21.60 14.44
N GLN A 77 8.31 -20.65 14.75
CA GLN A 77 6.86 -20.81 14.59
C GLN A 77 6.42 -20.69 13.14
N LEU A 78 7.15 -19.93 12.33
CA LEU A 78 6.93 -19.82 10.89
C LEU A 78 7.48 -21.03 10.12
N GLY A 79 8.40 -21.82 10.71
CA GLY A 79 9.07 -22.91 10.03
C GLY A 79 9.85 -22.42 8.81
N GLU A 80 9.58 -22.99 7.64
CA GLU A 80 10.18 -22.54 6.37
C GLU A 80 9.62 -21.19 5.86
N GLY A 81 8.63 -20.61 6.52
CA GLY A 81 8.08 -19.29 6.21
C GLY A 81 7.09 -19.22 5.06
N TYR A 82 6.77 -20.33 4.41
CA TYR A 82 5.82 -20.34 3.30
C TYR A 82 4.37 -20.36 3.78
N VAL A 83 3.59 -19.35 3.32
CA VAL A 83 2.17 -19.21 3.66
C VAL A 83 1.32 -18.95 2.42
N ILE A 84 0.03 -19.31 2.48
CA ILE A 84 -0.97 -18.94 1.47
C ILE A 84 -1.52 -17.56 1.82
N SER A 85 -1.38 -16.59 0.91
CA SER A 85 -1.71 -15.19 1.18
C SER A 85 -3.19 -14.82 0.95
N GLN A 86 -4.07 -15.75 0.59
CA GLN A 86 -5.46 -15.44 0.17
C GLN A 86 -6.31 -14.81 1.27
N ASP A 87 -6.04 -15.15 2.53
CA ASP A 87 -6.82 -14.70 3.68
C ASP A 87 -6.25 -13.43 4.34
N TYR A 88 -5.14 -12.91 3.83
CA TYR A 88 -4.56 -11.63 4.26
C TYR A 88 -5.00 -10.49 3.37
N ILE A 89 -4.91 -9.25 3.86
CA ILE A 89 -5.26 -8.05 3.07
C ILE A 89 -4.38 -7.98 1.81
N PRO A 90 -3.03 -8.04 1.88
CA PRO A 90 -2.18 -8.11 0.70
C PRO A 90 -2.11 -9.54 0.15
N ARG A 91 -2.98 -9.85 -0.79
CA ARG A 91 -2.99 -11.14 -1.50
C ARG A 91 -2.05 -11.15 -2.69
N TYR A 92 -1.70 -12.35 -3.18
CA TYR A 92 -0.97 -12.48 -4.45
C TYR A 92 -1.60 -11.67 -5.60
N THR A 93 -2.94 -11.62 -5.66
CA THR A 93 -3.68 -10.90 -6.70
C THR A 93 -3.79 -9.39 -6.48
N THR A 94 -3.27 -8.85 -5.38
CA THR A 94 -3.21 -7.39 -5.16
C THR A 94 -2.22 -6.76 -6.14
N VAL A 95 -2.67 -5.73 -6.86
CA VAL A 95 -1.90 -5.08 -7.93
C VAL A 95 -1.66 -3.61 -7.70
N SER A 96 -2.29 -3.02 -6.69
CA SER A 96 -2.03 -1.65 -6.23
C SER A 96 -2.64 -1.41 -4.87
N SER A 97 -2.10 -0.43 -4.16
CA SER A 97 -2.70 0.18 -2.97
C SER A 97 -2.59 1.69 -3.11
N ILE A 98 -3.73 2.36 -3.15
CA ILE A 98 -3.80 3.81 -3.36
C ILE A 98 -4.60 4.42 -2.22
N VAL A 99 -4.04 5.43 -1.57
CA VAL A 99 -4.72 6.24 -0.57
C VAL A 99 -5.04 7.59 -1.18
N PHE A 100 -6.31 7.96 -1.20
CA PHE A 100 -6.76 9.28 -1.61
C PHE A 100 -6.87 10.16 -0.37
N GLU A 101 -6.04 11.18 -0.30
CA GLU A 101 -6.14 12.26 0.69
C GLU A 101 -6.85 13.44 0.03
N GLY A 102 -8.15 13.55 0.29
CA GLY A 102 -8.98 14.63 -0.23
C GLY A 102 -8.78 15.93 0.54
N VAL A 103 -9.43 16.97 0.10
CA VAL A 103 -9.46 18.31 0.72
C VAL A 103 -10.74 18.55 1.51
N ASN A 104 -10.70 19.48 2.46
CA ASN A 104 -11.90 19.90 3.18
C ASN A 104 -12.79 20.81 2.31
N PRO A 105 -14.09 20.95 2.65
CA PRO A 105 -14.97 21.88 1.95
C PRO A 105 -14.41 23.30 1.96
N GLY A 106 -14.25 23.88 0.76
CA GLY A 106 -13.69 25.22 0.57
C GLY A 106 -12.19 25.30 0.31
N GLU A 107 -11.46 24.19 0.44
CA GLU A 107 -10.06 24.08 0.00
C GLU A 107 -9.96 23.79 -1.49
N ASP A 108 -8.81 24.11 -2.09
CA ASP A 108 -8.56 23.87 -3.52
C ASP A 108 -8.45 22.36 -3.83
N PRO A 109 -9.31 21.81 -4.69
CA PRO A 109 -9.23 20.40 -5.10
C PRO A 109 -7.87 19.99 -5.73
N ALA A 110 -7.11 20.93 -6.23
CA ALA A 110 -5.76 20.71 -6.74
C ALA A 110 -4.82 20.11 -5.67
N ASN A 111 -5.10 20.33 -4.39
CA ASN A 111 -4.33 19.81 -3.26
C ASN A 111 -4.64 18.35 -2.92
N THR A 112 -5.62 17.71 -3.59
CA THR A 112 -5.88 16.27 -3.42
C THR A 112 -4.65 15.45 -3.82
N VAL A 113 -4.27 14.52 -2.96
CA VAL A 113 -3.09 13.65 -3.15
C VAL A 113 -3.49 12.20 -3.30
N LEU A 114 -2.86 11.51 -4.24
CA LEU A 114 -2.89 10.06 -4.40
C LEU A 114 -1.55 9.51 -3.93
N TRP A 115 -1.54 8.81 -2.80
CA TRP A 115 -0.38 8.07 -2.32
C TRP A 115 -0.38 6.70 -2.98
N SER A 116 0.48 6.54 -3.99
CA SER A 116 0.39 5.44 -4.96
C SER A 116 1.48 4.40 -4.74
N ALA A 117 1.10 3.22 -4.24
CA ALA A 117 1.92 2.02 -4.24
C ALA A 117 1.43 1.10 -5.37
N ILE A 118 2.09 1.15 -6.53
CA ILE A 118 1.73 0.39 -7.73
C ILE A 118 2.41 -0.98 -7.70
N GLY A 119 1.62 -2.05 -7.75
CA GLY A 119 2.08 -3.42 -7.63
C GLY A 119 1.58 -4.09 -6.34
N TYR A 120 2.26 -5.14 -5.90
CA TYR A 120 1.99 -5.82 -4.64
C TYR A 120 2.45 -4.94 -3.47
N ALA A 121 1.53 -4.43 -2.66
CA ALA A 121 1.81 -3.40 -1.65
C ALA A 121 3.02 -3.70 -0.74
N PRO A 122 3.23 -4.94 -0.24
CA PRO A 122 4.43 -5.26 0.54
C PRO A 122 5.75 -5.22 -0.25
N CYS A 123 5.68 -5.15 -1.60
CA CYS A 123 6.83 -5.04 -2.49
C CYS A 123 6.87 -3.70 -3.25
N SER A 124 5.92 -2.80 -2.97
CA SER A 124 5.76 -1.55 -3.72
C SER A 124 6.24 -0.36 -2.92
N TYR A 125 6.87 0.57 -3.61
CA TYR A 125 7.36 1.84 -3.10
C TYR A 125 6.29 2.93 -3.32
N ALA A 126 5.77 3.52 -2.25
CA ALA A 126 4.70 4.50 -2.34
C ALA A 126 5.23 5.90 -2.65
N ILE A 127 4.60 6.58 -3.60
CA ILE A 127 4.95 7.94 -4.01
C ILE A 127 3.67 8.77 -4.12
N PRO A 128 3.64 10.02 -3.58
CA PRO A 128 2.48 10.91 -3.73
C PRO A 128 2.41 11.53 -5.12
N VAL A 129 1.19 11.68 -5.62
CA VAL A 129 0.85 12.37 -6.87
C VAL A 129 -0.29 13.35 -6.58
N TRP A 130 -0.15 14.61 -6.98
CA TRP A 130 -1.16 15.65 -6.76
C TRP A 130 -2.11 15.78 -7.96
N VAL A 131 -3.41 15.86 -7.70
CA VAL A 131 -4.43 16.05 -8.75
C VAL A 131 -4.19 17.34 -9.52
N GLY A 132 -3.83 18.43 -8.85
CA GLY A 132 -3.53 19.70 -9.49
C GLY A 132 -2.29 19.70 -10.39
N ALA A 133 -1.47 18.66 -10.32
CA ALA A 133 -0.31 18.52 -11.21
C ALA A 133 -0.66 17.97 -12.60
N GLY A 134 -1.87 17.44 -12.80
CA GLY A 134 -2.26 16.87 -14.08
C GLY A 134 -1.31 15.75 -14.52
N ASP A 135 -0.68 15.92 -15.68
CA ASP A 135 0.25 14.92 -16.26
C ASP A 135 1.67 14.98 -15.67
N GLU A 136 1.94 15.92 -14.77
CA GLU A 136 3.25 16.07 -14.11
C GLU A 136 3.42 15.04 -12.97
N ILE A 137 3.62 13.79 -13.35
CA ILE A 137 3.84 12.68 -12.41
C ILE A 137 5.33 12.27 -12.38
N PRO A 138 5.83 11.65 -11.30
CA PRO A 138 7.19 11.10 -11.26
C PRO A 138 7.44 10.13 -12.41
N ALA A 139 8.63 10.21 -13.03
CA ALA A 139 8.99 9.36 -14.16
C ALA A 139 8.95 7.87 -13.78
N CYS A 140 9.28 7.52 -12.54
CA CYS A 140 9.20 6.14 -12.06
C CYS A 140 7.78 5.58 -11.97
N LEU A 141 6.74 6.44 -11.94
CA LEU A 141 5.33 6.05 -12.01
C LEU A 141 4.75 6.14 -13.43
N SER A 142 5.50 6.66 -14.39
CA SER A 142 5.06 6.87 -15.77
C SER A 142 5.44 5.69 -16.66
N SER A 143 4.49 5.20 -17.42
CA SER A 143 4.71 4.20 -18.47
C SER A 143 5.11 4.90 -19.78
N LYS A 144 6.15 4.42 -20.46
CA LYS A 144 6.54 4.84 -21.79
C LYS A 144 6.40 3.66 -22.75
N ASP A 145 5.95 3.94 -23.97
CA ASP A 145 5.91 2.95 -25.07
C ASP A 145 5.25 1.60 -24.73
N LYS A 146 4.18 1.64 -23.93
CA LYS A 146 3.45 0.47 -23.43
C LYS A 146 4.24 -0.45 -22.50
N ALA A 147 5.43 -0.05 -22.06
CA ALA A 147 6.17 -0.73 -21.01
C ALA A 147 5.52 -0.49 -19.64
N LEU A 148 5.86 -1.30 -18.65
CA LEU A 148 5.47 -1.02 -17.27
C LEU A 148 6.19 0.23 -16.76
N ALA A 149 5.54 0.96 -15.85
CA ALA A 149 6.24 2.02 -15.12
C ALA A 149 7.38 1.41 -14.28
N PRO A 150 8.55 2.06 -14.17
CA PRO A 150 9.71 1.50 -13.46
C PRO A 150 9.41 1.03 -12.03
N ALA A 151 8.56 1.76 -11.28
CA ALA A 151 8.16 1.36 -9.94
C ALA A 151 7.28 0.10 -9.94
N ASN A 152 6.43 -0.07 -10.95
CA ASN A 152 5.61 -1.27 -11.09
C ASN A 152 6.46 -2.49 -11.51
N GLU A 153 7.35 -2.32 -12.47
CA GLU A 153 8.28 -3.37 -12.91
C GLU A 153 9.09 -3.88 -11.71
N PHE A 154 9.69 -2.97 -10.96
CA PHE A 154 10.46 -3.32 -9.77
C PHE A 154 9.62 -4.03 -8.70
N ALA A 155 8.39 -3.56 -8.43
CA ALA A 155 7.48 -4.23 -7.51
C ALA A 155 7.10 -5.64 -7.97
N MET A 156 6.98 -5.87 -9.29
CA MET A 156 6.72 -7.19 -9.87
C MET A 156 7.92 -8.12 -9.75
N ASP A 157 9.14 -7.62 -9.91
CA ASP A 157 10.37 -8.40 -9.70
C ASP A 157 10.48 -8.85 -8.25
N LEU A 158 10.30 -7.93 -7.28
CA LEU A 158 10.29 -8.28 -5.86
C LEU A 158 9.17 -9.27 -5.52
N LYS A 159 7.98 -9.08 -6.10
CA LYS A 159 6.88 -10.02 -5.95
C LYS A 159 7.22 -11.42 -6.50
N GLY A 160 7.95 -11.50 -7.60
CA GLY A 160 8.45 -12.77 -8.15
C GLY A 160 9.33 -13.52 -7.15
N ILE A 161 10.19 -12.79 -6.44
CA ILE A 161 11.08 -13.35 -5.41
C ILE A 161 10.29 -13.88 -4.21
N VAL A 162 9.33 -13.11 -3.69
CA VAL A 162 8.55 -13.53 -2.51
C VAL A 162 7.43 -14.52 -2.81
N PHE A 163 7.15 -14.82 -4.08
CA PHE A 163 6.19 -15.85 -4.48
C PHE A 163 6.82 -16.91 -5.39
N PRO A 164 7.86 -17.62 -4.92
CA PRO A 164 8.67 -18.51 -5.76
C PRO A 164 7.94 -19.80 -6.17
N ILE A 165 6.93 -20.24 -5.41
CA ILE A 165 6.30 -21.55 -5.58
C ILE A 165 4.84 -21.38 -5.99
N THR A 166 4.46 -22.01 -7.10
CA THR A 166 3.07 -22.09 -7.56
C THR A 166 2.42 -23.37 -7.08
N ARG A 167 1.25 -23.24 -6.47
CA ARG A 167 0.39 -24.36 -6.08
C ARG A 167 -0.38 -24.87 -7.29
N GLY A 168 -0.76 -26.16 -7.29
CA GLY A 168 -1.43 -26.78 -8.41
C GLY A 168 -2.78 -26.17 -8.84
N ASN A 169 -3.43 -25.38 -7.99
CA ASN A 169 -4.65 -24.62 -8.29
C ASN A 169 -4.39 -23.17 -8.75
N GLY A 170 -3.15 -22.82 -9.09
CA GLY A 170 -2.74 -21.48 -9.51
C GLY A 170 -2.43 -20.50 -8.38
N ASN A 171 -2.75 -20.81 -7.11
CA ASN A 171 -2.33 -20.01 -5.98
C ASN A 171 -0.82 -20.10 -5.79
N LYS A 172 -0.21 -19.05 -5.24
CA LYS A 172 1.21 -19.02 -4.95
C LYS A 172 1.48 -19.00 -3.46
N TYR A 173 2.58 -19.62 -3.06
CA TYR A 173 3.08 -19.53 -1.70
C TYR A 173 3.92 -18.25 -1.54
N LEU A 174 3.60 -17.49 -0.50
CA LEU A 174 4.39 -16.35 -0.05
C LEU A 174 5.54 -16.86 0.82
N ASP A 175 6.76 -16.55 0.47
CA ASP A 175 7.93 -16.61 1.36
C ASP A 175 7.89 -15.38 2.28
N TYR A 176 7.23 -15.54 3.42
CA TYR A 176 7.06 -14.47 4.37
C TYR A 176 8.36 -14.13 5.12
N LEU A 177 9.28 -15.08 5.27
CA LEU A 177 10.55 -14.82 5.92
C LEU A 177 11.41 -13.86 5.09
N THR A 178 11.56 -14.12 3.79
CA THR A 178 12.27 -13.22 2.88
C THR A 178 11.60 -11.85 2.83
N LEU A 179 10.26 -11.80 2.71
CA LEU A 179 9.53 -10.53 2.74
C LEU A 179 9.80 -9.75 4.02
N ARG A 180 9.67 -10.38 5.18
CA ARG A 180 9.78 -9.73 6.50
C ARG A 180 11.19 -9.27 6.83
N ARG A 181 12.20 -10.03 6.44
CA ARG A 181 13.60 -9.75 6.80
C ARG A 181 14.29 -8.76 5.87
N ASP A 182 14.04 -8.91 4.57
CA ASP A 182 14.89 -8.29 3.55
C ASP A 182 14.15 -7.21 2.75
N ILE A 183 12.87 -7.41 2.41
CA ILE A 183 12.17 -6.57 1.45
C ILE A 183 11.33 -5.50 2.13
N LEU A 184 10.33 -5.88 2.92
CA LEU A 184 9.37 -4.94 3.50
C LEU A 184 10.03 -3.85 4.38
N PRO A 185 10.97 -4.16 5.29
CA PRO A 185 11.63 -3.12 6.08
C PRO A 185 12.45 -2.14 5.24
N ALA A 186 13.04 -2.61 4.15
CA ALA A 186 13.81 -1.75 3.24
C ALA A 186 12.89 -0.78 2.47
N ILE A 187 11.71 -1.26 2.03
CA ILE A 187 10.70 -0.45 1.35
C ILE A 187 10.17 0.62 2.31
N VAL A 188 9.66 0.24 3.49
CA VAL A 188 9.10 1.17 4.47
C VAL A 188 10.13 2.26 4.81
N LYS A 189 11.35 1.88 5.13
CA LYS A 189 12.42 2.84 5.44
C LYS A 189 12.73 3.80 4.29
N ALA A 190 12.62 3.35 3.04
CA ALA A 190 12.93 4.18 1.88
C ALA A 190 11.79 5.16 1.58
N GLU A 191 10.53 4.72 1.69
CA GLU A 191 9.37 5.57 1.40
C GLU A 191 8.98 6.52 2.53
N ASP A 192 9.41 6.29 3.78
CA ASP A 192 9.17 7.21 4.91
C ASP A 192 9.54 8.65 4.56
N LYS A 193 10.62 8.82 3.79
CA LYS A 193 11.05 10.14 3.34
C LYS A 193 10.11 10.75 2.30
N GLU A 194 9.59 9.93 1.39
CA GLU A 194 8.61 10.39 0.39
C GLU A 194 7.31 10.82 1.08
N ILE A 195 6.85 10.03 2.05
CA ILE A 195 5.65 10.32 2.82
C ILE A 195 5.85 11.62 3.60
N ALA A 196 6.91 11.74 4.37
CA ALA A 196 7.17 12.94 5.19
C ALA A 196 7.34 14.23 4.36
N GLU A 197 8.09 14.17 3.25
CA GLU A 197 8.28 15.33 2.37
C GLU A 197 6.97 15.65 1.61
N GLY A 198 6.22 14.65 1.18
CA GLY A 198 4.93 14.82 0.51
C GLY A 198 3.88 15.45 1.43
N GLU A 199 3.72 14.95 2.65
CA GLU A 199 2.82 15.54 3.64
C GLU A 199 3.19 17.00 3.96
N LYS A 200 4.49 17.28 4.12
CA LYS A 200 4.97 18.66 4.33
C LYS A 200 4.64 19.55 3.15
N LEU A 201 4.83 19.06 1.93
CA LEU A 201 4.54 19.82 0.71
C LEU A 201 3.03 20.06 0.60
N ASN A 202 2.19 19.04 0.85
CA ASN A 202 0.73 19.17 0.81
C ASN A 202 0.23 20.22 1.83
N LYS A 203 0.73 20.19 3.05
CA LYS A 203 0.43 21.21 4.07
C LYS A 203 0.79 22.62 3.60
N SER A 204 1.92 22.79 2.87
CA SER A 204 2.28 24.10 2.31
C SER A 204 1.31 24.58 1.22
N PHE A 205 0.73 23.66 0.43
CA PHE A 205 -0.26 24.00 -0.59
C PHE A 205 -1.59 24.46 0.01
N ILE A 206 -2.01 23.88 1.13
CA ILE A 206 -3.21 24.30 1.84
C ILE A 206 -3.07 25.75 2.33
N THR A 207 -1.88 26.17 2.77
CA THR A 207 -1.63 27.51 3.35
C THR A 207 -1.19 28.56 2.33
N GLU A 208 -0.42 28.17 1.31
CA GLU A 208 0.23 29.09 0.36
C GLU A 208 -0.38 29.02 -1.06
N GLY A 209 -1.26 28.05 -1.31
CA GLY A 209 -1.81 27.70 -2.62
C GLY A 209 -0.97 26.68 -3.38
N PHE A 210 -1.63 25.98 -4.32
CA PHE A 210 -0.99 24.96 -5.15
C PHE A 210 0.13 25.56 -6.01
N ASN A 211 1.26 24.85 -6.12
CA ASN A 211 2.41 25.28 -6.87
C ASN A 211 3.06 24.14 -7.64
N ILE A 212 2.86 24.14 -8.96
CA ILE A 212 3.36 23.11 -9.89
C ILE A 212 4.90 22.99 -9.88
N GLU A 213 5.63 24.09 -9.73
CA GLU A 213 7.09 24.06 -9.71
C GLU A 213 7.64 23.37 -8.46
N LYS A 214 6.93 23.46 -7.33
CA LYS A 214 7.26 22.69 -6.12
C LYS A 214 7.02 21.20 -6.36
N VAL A 215 5.94 20.83 -7.09
CA VAL A 215 5.66 19.44 -7.46
C VAL A 215 6.73 18.89 -8.40
N ARG A 216 7.10 19.61 -9.43
CA ARG A 216 8.18 19.21 -10.37
C ARG A 216 9.51 18.94 -9.63
N LYS A 217 9.86 19.81 -8.69
CA LYS A 217 11.07 19.64 -7.86
C LYS A 217 10.96 18.41 -6.94
N PHE A 218 9.78 18.15 -6.40
CA PHE A 218 9.53 16.96 -5.60
C PHE A 218 9.66 15.70 -6.47
N ASN A 219 8.97 15.64 -7.61
CA ASN A 219 9.00 14.51 -8.55
C ASN A 219 10.44 14.15 -8.97
N ALA A 220 11.24 15.14 -9.34
CA ALA A 220 12.63 14.93 -9.71
C ALA A 220 13.50 14.37 -8.56
N LYS A 221 13.18 14.70 -7.30
CA LYS A 221 13.85 14.10 -6.13
C LYS A 221 13.34 12.69 -5.85
N ALA A 222 12.03 12.45 -5.97
CA ALA A 222 11.41 11.15 -5.80
C ALA A 222 11.99 10.14 -6.79
N ASP A 223 12.11 10.51 -8.08
CA ASP A 223 12.73 9.67 -9.10
C ASP A 223 14.18 9.28 -8.75
N LYS A 224 15.00 10.23 -8.31
CA LYS A 224 16.39 9.95 -7.91
C LYS A 224 16.46 9.03 -6.69
N ARG A 225 15.57 9.22 -5.71
CA ARG A 225 15.53 8.38 -4.50
C ARG A 225 15.06 6.98 -4.84
N PHE A 226 14.05 6.86 -5.71
CA PHE A 226 13.58 5.57 -6.18
C PHE A 226 14.68 4.80 -6.91
N GLU A 227 15.41 5.42 -7.83
CA GLU A 227 16.52 4.76 -8.54
C GLU A 227 17.62 4.30 -7.58
N ALA A 228 18.04 5.15 -6.65
CA ALA A 228 19.03 4.79 -5.64
C ALA A 228 18.55 3.64 -4.72
N PHE A 229 17.25 3.61 -4.40
CA PHE A 229 16.64 2.52 -3.66
C PHE A 229 16.64 1.22 -4.48
N ARG A 230 16.23 1.28 -5.75
CA ARG A 230 16.22 0.13 -6.67
C ARG A 230 17.59 -0.51 -6.80
N GLU A 231 18.63 0.29 -7.05
CA GLU A 231 20.01 -0.18 -7.14
C GLU A 231 20.50 -0.84 -5.84
N LYS A 232 20.12 -0.27 -4.70
CA LYS A 232 20.46 -0.84 -3.39
C LYS A 232 19.79 -2.19 -3.16
N MET A 233 18.50 -2.31 -3.52
CA MET A 233 17.76 -3.55 -3.37
C MET A 233 18.28 -4.66 -4.27
N GLN A 234 18.64 -4.36 -5.52
CA GLN A 234 19.27 -5.33 -6.42
C GLN A 234 20.53 -5.94 -5.78
N LYS A 235 21.40 -5.13 -5.19
CA LYS A 235 22.61 -5.61 -4.49
C LYS A 235 22.32 -6.45 -3.23
N ILE A 236 21.16 -6.29 -2.60
CA ILE A 236 20.74 -7.11 -1.46
C ILE A 236 20.29 -8.48 -1.94
N LEU A 237 19.56 -8.51 -3.07
CA LEU A 237 18.95 -9.71 -3.63
C LEU A 237 19.94 -10.61 -4.40
N GLU A 238 21.09 -10.07 -4.82
CA GLU A 238 22.19 -10.80 -5.46
C GLU A 238 23.10 -11.55 -4.46
N LYS A 239 22.91 -11.37 -3.16
CA LYS A 239 23.67 -12.04 -2.08
C LYS A 239 22.98 -13.30 -1.59
#